data_f24ae0b5459f8b682304296940e20890
#
_entry.id   f24ae0b5459f8b682304296940e20890
#
_cell.length_a   1.000
_cell.length_b   1.000
_cell.length_c   1.000
_cell.angle_alpha   90.00
_cell.angle_beta   90.00
_cell.angle_gamma   90.00
#
_symmetry.space_group_name_H-M   'P 1'
#
loop_
_entity.id
_entity.type
_entity.pdbx_description
1 polymer ?
#
loop_
_entity_poly.entity_id
_entity_poly.type
_entity_poly.pdbx_seq_one_letter_code
_entity_poly.pdbx_strand_id
1 'polypeptide(L)'
;MTQVIPVTQARKDLLKLVDMIDEEYTRVDLTKNGRVKATLVSPDYLDSLEETIYSLEHSLKDIRKAEAEIARGEYVTLEEFKEKLKKRNAR
;
A
#
# COMPACT_ATOMS: atom_id res chain seq x y z
N MET A 1 -13.40 3.39 1.47
CA MET A 1 -14.59 2.94 0.71
C MET A 1 -14.41 3.29 -0.78
N THR A 2 -14.74 2.37 -1.66
CA THR A 2 -14.58 2.58 -3.09
C THR A 2 -15.92 3.02 -3.70
N GLN A 3 -15.90 4.09 -4.48
CA GLN A 3 -17.05 4.51 -5.29
C GLN A 3 -16.71 4.30 -6.76
N VAL A 4 -17.74 3.98 -7.54
CA VAL A 4 -17.60 3.78 -8.99
C VAL A 4 -18.59 4.72 -9.69
N ILE A 5 -18.07 5.65 -10.48
CA ILE A 5 -18.88 6.64 -11.20
C ILE A 5 -18.43 6.78 -12.66
N PRO A 6 -19.36 7.09 -13.55
CA PRO A 6 -19.01 7.38 -14.95
C PRO A 6 -18.15 8.64 -15.05
N VAL A 7 -17.20 8.66 -15.98
CA VAL A 7 -16.32 9.82 -16.20
C VAL A 7 -17.10 11.09 -16.54
N THR A 8 -18.24 10.96 -17.19
CA THR A 8 -19.12 12.10 -17.51
C THR A 8 -19.70 12.73 -16.24
N GLN A 9 -20.02 11.93 -15.23
CA GLN A 9 -20.50 12.41 -13.94
C GLN A 9 -19.33 13.04 -13.14
N ALA A 10 -18.17 12.39 -13.16
CA ALA A 10 -16.99 12.91 -12.51
C ALA A 10 -16.57 14.28 -13.04
N ARG A 11 -16.70 14.48 -14.33
CA ARG A 11 -16.41 15.79 -14.97
C ARG A 11 -17.25 16.92 -14.36
N LYS A 12 -18.52 16.65 -14.08
CA LYS A 12 -19.42 17.64 -13.49
C LYS A 12 -19.10 17.92 -12.03
N ASP A 13 -18.72 16.91 -11.28
CA ASP A 13 -18.54 16.97 -9.84
C ASP A 13 -17.08 16.96 -9.41
N LEU A 14 -16.14 17.23 -10.33
CA LEU A 14 -14.72 17.05 -10.08
C LEU A 14 -14.19 17.77 -8.83
N LEU A 15 -14.61 19.03 -8.64
CA LEU A 15 -14.18 19.79 -7.47
C LEU A 15 -14.64 19.14 -6.15
N LYS A 16 -15.87 18.67 -6.12
CA LYS A 16 -16.42 17.96 -4.94
C LYS A 16 -15.72 16.62 -4.72
N LEU A 17 -15.42 15.91 -5.80
CA LEU A 17 -14.74 14.61 -5.73
C LEU A 17 -13.32 14.77 -5.18
N VAL A 18 -12.60 15.77 -5.61
CA VAL A 18 -11.24 16.05 -5.12
C VAL A 18 -11.26 16.30 -3.62
N ASP A 19 -12.15 17.15 -3.14
CA ASP A 19 -12.27 17.44 -1.71
C ASP A 19 -12.69 16.20 -0.90
N MET A 20 -13.64 15.43 -1.41
CA MET A 20 -14.11 14.21 -0.75
C MET A 20 -12.99 13.18 -0.63
N ILE A 21 -12.23 12.98 -1.68
CA ILE A 21 -11.11 12.03 -1.69
C ILE A 21 -10.06 12.39 -0.66
N ASP A 22 -9.73 13.68 -0.55
CA ASP A 22 -8.75 14.19 0.40
C ASP A 22 -9.24 14.06 1.85
N GLU A 23 -10.48 14.44 2.13
CA GLU A 23 -11.06 14.43 3.47
C GLU A 23 -11.42 13.03 3.97
N GLU A 24 -12.02 12.20 3.13
CA GLU A 24 -12.54 10.89 3.52
C GLU A 24 -11.57 9.74 3.30
N TYR A 25 -10.40 9.99 2.72
CA TYR A 25 -9.41 8.96 2.43
C TYR A 25 -10.00 7.80 1.64
N THR A 26 -10.76 8.13 0.60
CA THR A 26 -11.49 7.18 -0.24
C THR A 26 -10.90 7.12 -1.65
N ARG A 27 -11.34 6.13 -2.40
CA ARG A 27 -10.95 5.92 -3.78
C ARG A 27 -12.18 6.02 -4.68
N VAL A 28 -12.04 6.69 -5.82
CA VAL A 28 -13.11 6.79 -6.81
C VAL A 28 -12.64 6.20 -8.14
N ASP A 29 -13.29 5.14 -8.59
CA ASP A 29 -13.06 4.53 -9.89
C ASP A 29 -13.93 5.20 -10.95
N LEU A 30 -13.30 5.61 -12.05
CA LEU A 30 -13.95 6.28 -13.16
C LEU A 30 -14.18 5.30 -14.30
N THR A 31 -15.42 5.21 -14.76
CA THR A 31 -15.79 4.33 -15.86
C THR A 31 -16.01 5.12 -17.15
N LYS A 32 -15.64 4.49 -18.26
CA LYS A 32 -15.94 4.95 -19.61
C LYS A 32 -16.40 3.75 -20.42
N ASN A 33 -17.58 3.85 -21.05
CA ASN A 33 -18.15 2.74 -21.81
C ASN A 33 -18.30 1.45 -20.96
N GLY A 34 -18.70 1.61 -19.69
CA GLY A 34 -18.92 0.49 -18.77
C GLY A 34 -17.67 -0.16 -18.19
N ARG A 35 -16.50 0.39 -18.45
CA ARG A 35 -15.23 -0.14 -17.94
C ARG A 35 -14.50 0.89 -17.08
N VAL A 36 -13.88 0.44 -16.00
CA VAL A 36 -12.99 1.28 -15.19
C VAL A 36 -11.75 1.62 -16.01
N LYS A 37 -11.50 2.89 -16.23
CA LYS A 37 -10.37 3.40 -17.01
C LYS A 37 -9.36 4.17 -16.17
N ALA A 38 -9.78 4.71 -15.04
CA ALA A 38 -8.94 5.50 -14.17
C ALA A 38 -9.44 5.41 -12.74
N THR A 39 -8.56 5.72 -11.81
CA THR A 39 -8.89 5.79 -10.38
C THR A 39 -8.36 7.09 -9.82
N LEU A 40 -9.18 7.81 -9.08
CA LEU A 40 -8.78 8.99 -8.34
C LEU A 40 -8.50 8.63 -6.90
N VAL A 41 -7.32 9.00 -6.42
CA VAL A 41 -6.91 8.82 -5.03
C VAL A 41 -6.18 10.09 -4.56
N SER A 42 -6.18 10.32 -3.25
CA SER A 42 -5.38 11.41 -2.71
C SER A 42 -3.88 11.08 -2.77
N PRO A 43 -2.99 12.09 -2.80
CA PRO A 43 -1.55 11.85 -2.68
C PRO A 43 -1.18 11.07 -1.44
N ASP A 44 -1.79 11.36 -0.30
CA ASP A 44 -1.53 10.66 0.97
C ASP A 44 -1.91 9.18 0.90
N TYR A 45 -3.01 8.85 0.24
CA TYR A 45 -3.42 7.47 0.02
C TYR A 45 -2.38 6.71 -0.84
N LEU A 46 -1.93 7.34 -1.93
CA LEU A 46 -0.93 6.75 -2.81
C LEU A 46 0.40 6.55 -2.09
N ASP A 47 0.85 7.55 -1.33
CA ASP A 47 2.07 7.46 -0.54
C ASP A 47 2.00 6.33 0.49
N SER A 48 0.85 6.16 1.16
CA SER A 48 0.63 5.07 2.10
C SER A 48 0.72 3.70 1.45
N LEU A 49 0.18 3.54 0.23
CA LEU A 49 0.31 2.32 -0.53
C LEU A 49 1.75 2.01 -0.90
N GLU A 50 2.48 3.02 -1.36
CA GLU A 50 3.90 2.90 -1.72
C GLU A 50 4.75 2.49 -0.51
N GLU A 51 4.53 3.10 0.64
CA GLU A 51 5.19 2.76 1.90
C GLU A 51 4.89 1.32 2.32
N THR A 52 3.65 0.88 2.17
CA THR A 52 3.23 -0.48 2.49
C THR A 52 3.94 -1.50 1.58
N ILE A 53 4.00 -1.23 0.28
CA ILE A 53 4.71 -2.07 -0.68
C ILE A 53 6.19 -2.17 -0.31
N TYR A 54 6.82 -1.05 -0.01
CA TYR A 54 8.22 -0.99 0.39
C TYR A 54 8.49 -1.83 1.64
N SER A 55 7.64 -1.71 2.66
CA SER A 55 7.75 -2.48 3.90
C SER A 55 7.59 -3.98 3.66
N LEU A 56 6.64 -4.39 2.82
CA LEU A 56 6.41 -5.79 2.47
C LEU A 56 7.60 -6.38 1.71
N GLU A 57 8.18 -5.65 0.77
CA GLU A 57 9.37 -6.09 0.03
C GLU A 57 10.55 -6.33 0.96
N HIS A 58 10.77 -5.44 1.92
CA HIS A 58 11.84 -5.57 2.91
C HIS A 58 11.62 -6.79 3.82
N SER A 59 10.39 -7.01 4.28
CA SER A 59 10.03 -8.17 5.08
C SER A 59 10.25 -9.49 4.34
N LEU A 60 9.92 -9.55 3.06
CA LEU A 60 10.15 -10.73 2.22
C LEU A 60 11.64 -11.02 2.05
N LYS A 61 12.46 -10.00 1.84
CA LYS A 61 13.92 -10.15 1.75
C LYS A 61 14.51 -10.72 3.05
N ASP A 62 14.03 -10.25 4.19
CA ASP A 62 14.48 -10.73 5.49
C ASP A 62 14.08 -12.19 5.72
N ILE A 63 12.87 -12.59 5.35
CA ILE A 63 12.41 -13.96 5.45
C ILE A 63 13.27 -14.88 4.59
N ARG A 64 13.54 -14.50 3.34
CA ARG A 64 14.38 -15.28 2.43
C ARG A 64 15.80 -15.43 2.96
N LYS A 65 16.36 -14.38 3.53
CA LYS A 65 17.69 -14.41 4.15
C LYS A 65 17.72 -15.36 5.34
N ALA A 66 16.70 -15.30 6.21
CA ALA A 66 16.58 -16.18 7.36
C ALA A 66 16.45 -17.65 6.93
N GLU A 67 15.66 -17.95 5.92
CA GLU A 67 15.51 -19.29 5.35
C GLU A 67 16.83 -19.81 4.80
N ALA A 68 17.58 -18.98 4.08
CA ALA A 68 18.89 -19.33 3.55
C ALA A 68 19.91 -19.60 4.68
N GLU A 69 19.88 -18.85 5.74
CA GLU A 69 20.74 -19.05 6.92
C GLU A 69 20.41 -20.39 7.60
N ILE A 70 19.15 -20.72 7.76
CA ILE A 70 18.69 -21.99 8.30
C ILE A 70 19.16 -23.16 7.41
N ALA A 71 19.03 -23.02 6.12
CA ALA A 71 19.45 -24.05 5.15
C ALA A 71 20.96 -24.32 5.18
N ARG A 72 21.78 -23.31 5.55
CA ARG A 72 23.23 -23.45 5.71
C ARG A 72 23.67 -23.90 7.10
N GLY A 73 22.71 -24.17 7.99
CA GLY A 73 23.00 -24.55 9.36
C GLY A 73 23.33 -23.38 10.30
N GLU A 74 23.08 -22.16 9.85
CA GLU A 74 23.22 -20.95 10.65
C GLU A 74 21.90 -20.67 11.36
N TYR A 75 21.76 -21.16 12.61
CA TYR A 75 20.53 -20.98 13.36
C TYR A 75 20.56 -19.67 14.15
N VAL A 76 19.49 -18.90 14.02
CA VAL A 76 19.16 -17.85 14.97
C VAL A 76 17.93 -18.32 15.77
N THR A 77 17.93 -18.03 17.07
CA THR A 77 16.76 -18.29 17.90
C THR A 77 15.63 -17.32 17.52
N LEU A 78 14.42 -17.71 17.83
CA LEU A 78 13.25 -16.84 17.59
C LEU A 78 13.40 -15.50 18.34
N GLU A 79 13.99 -15.52 19.51
CA GLU A 79 14.27 -14.33 20.32
C GLU A 79 15.28 -13.41 19.65
N GLU A 80 16.37 -13.95 19.13
CA GLU A 80 17.38 -13.20 18.37
C GLU A 80 16.80 -12.57 17.11
N PHE A 81 15.94 -13.32 16.43
CA PHE A 81 15.24 -12.84 15.25
C PHE A 81 14.30 -11.68 15.60
N LYS A 82 13.56 -11.78 16.68
CA LYS A 82 12.69 -10.70 17.18
C LYS A 82 13.48 -9.46 17.57
N GLU A 83 14.63 -9.62 18.20
CA GLU A 83 15.52 -8.50 18.53
C GLU A 83 16.04 -7.78 17.30
N LYS A 84 16.46 -8.52 16.29
CA LYS A 84 16.89 -7.94 15.01
C LYS A 84 15.76 -7.12 14.36
N LEU A 85 14.54 -7.61 14.40
CA LEU A 85 13.37 -6.88 13.89
C LEU A 85 13.09 -5.61 14.69
N LYS A 86 13.20 -5.67 16.02
CA LYS A 86 13.03 -4.49 16.88
C LYS A 86 14.07 -3.42 16.62
N LYS A 87 15.34 -3.78 16.51
CA LYS A 87 16.43 -2.84 16.20
C LYS A 87 16.22 -2.19 14.83
N ARG A 88 15.69 -2.92 13.89
CA ARG A 88 15.42 -2.41 12.54
C ARG A 88 14.27 -1.42 12.51
N ASN A 89 13.23 -1.64 13.32
CA ASN A 89 12.05 -0.78 13.40
C ASN A 89 12.20 0.35 14.42
N ALA A 90 13.20 0.27 15.30
CA ALA A 90 13.51 1.31 16.27
C ALA A 90 14.35 2.41 15.60
N ARG A 91 13.71 3.49 15.29
CA ARG A 91 14.37 4.71 14.85
C ARG A 91 14.20 5.80 15.87
#